data_cfcfde7b7605cae638897af2b61adf43
#
_entry.id   cfcfde7b7605cae638897af2b61adf43
#
_cell.length_a   1.000
_cell.length_b   1.000
_cell.length_c   1.000
_cell.angle_alpha   90.00
_cell.angle_beta   90.00
_cell.angle_gamma   90.00
#
_symmetry.space_group_name_H-M   'P 1'
#
loop_
_entity.id
_entity.type
_entity.pdbx_description
1 polymer ?
#
loop_
_entity_poly.entity_id
_entity_poly.type
_entity_poly.pdbx_seq_one_letter_code
_entity_poly.pdbx_strand_id
1 'polypeptide(L)'
;VDPLQFEFSIQAEDLTHYVPAFGWQASSITDKQKKTIEDFGLNPDTIEDAGKASMLIDRLHKRKAEGLSTPKQIRFLENKGFKNVGTWTNTQASNMISRISASGWRIPKGVKPATYQPS
;
A
#
# COMPACT_ATOMS: atom_id res chain seq x y z
N VAL A 1 -7.68 2.35 -2.39
CA VAL A 1 -6.72 2.99 -1.47
C VAL A 1 -6.05 4.15 -2.17
N ASP A 2 -5.86 5.24 -1.45
CA ASP A 2 -5.13 6.39 -1.95
C ASP A 2 -3.65 6.02 -2.10
N PRO A 3 -3.03 6.18 -3.30
CA PRO A 3 -1.61 5.91 -3.48
C PRO A 3 -0.70 6.69 -2.52
N LEU A 4 -1.05 7.91 -2.16
CA LEU A 4 -0.26 8.70 -1.22
C LEU A 4 -0.22 8.07 0.17
N GLN A 5 -1.35 7.57 0.67
CA GLN A 5 -1.41 6.84 1.92
C GLN A 5 -0.53 5.58 1.87
N PHE A 6 -0.59 4.84 0.76
CA PHE A 6 0.25 3.67 0.55
C PHE A 6 1.74 4.06 0.56
N GLU A 7 2.12 5.12 -0.15
CA GLU A 7 3.51 5.59 -0.22
C GLU A 7 4.05 5.95 1.16
N PHE A 8 3.27 6.64 1.99
CA PHE A 8 3.67 6.96 3.36
C PHE A 8 3.79 5.71 4.23
N SER A 9 2.85 4.77 4.10
CA SER A 9 2.87 3.54 4.89
C SER A 9 4.11 2.69 4.63
N ILE A 10 4.58 2.62 3.39
CA ILE A 10 5.79 1.87 3.03
C ILE A 10 7.06 2.71 3.16
N GLN A 11 6.93 3.98 3.58
CA GLN A 11 8.05 4.91 3.74
C GLN A 11 8.81 5.15 2.42
N ALA A 12 8.07 5.23 1.31
CA ALA A 12 8.62 5.41 -0.03
C ALA A 12 8.75 6.89 -0.38
N GLU A 13 9.75 7.58 0.18
CA GLU A 13 9.97 9.00 -0.09
C GLU A 13 10.28 9.27 -1.56
N ASP A 14 10.94 8.34 -2.23
CA ASP A 14 11.23 8.42 -3.66
C ASP A 14 9.97 8.53 -4.51
N LEU A 15 8.88 7.86 -4.12
CA LEU A 15 7.59 7.97 -4.80
C LEU A 15 6.86 9.26 -4.43
N THR A 16 6.87 9.62 -3.14
CA THR A 16 6.16 10.80 -2.63
C THR A 16 6.72 12.10 -3.21
N HIS A 17 8.02 12.19 -3.38
CA HIS A 17 8.71 13.38 -3.88
C HIS A 17 9.15 13.26 -5.33
N TYR A 18 8.59 12.30 -6.07
CA TYR A 18 8.97 12.08 -7.45
C TYR A 18 8.64 13.30 -8.33
N VAL A 19 9.63 13.70 -9.13
CA VAL A 19 9.49 14.76 -10.12
C VAL A 19 9.93 14.19 -11.47
N PRO A 20 9.10 14.29 -12.54
CA PRO A 20 9.48 13.79 -13.84
C PRO A 20 10.73 14.50 -14.39
N ALA A 21 11.72 13.72 -14.84
CA ALA A 21 12.96 14.23 -15.41
C ALA A 21 12.98 14.19 -16.94
N PHE A 22 12.20 13.30 -17.55
CA PHE A 22 12.13 13.12 -19.00
C PHE A 22 10.71 13.34 -19.50
N GLY A 23 10.58 13.72 -20.79
CA GLY A 23 9.27 14.04 -21.38
C GLY A 23 8.24 12.92 -21.26
N TRP A 24 8.63 11.65 -21.48
CA TRP A 24 7.71 10.53 -21.40
C TRP A 24 7.21 10.32 -19.96
N GLN A 25 8.02 10.66 -18.94
CA GLN A 25 7.64 10.52 -17.53
C GLN A 25 6.53 11.52 -17.16
N ALA A 26 6.51 12.67 -17.81
CA ALA A 26 5.47 13.67 -17.59
C ALA A 26 4.20 13.39 -18.41
N SER A 27 4.19 12.37 -19.29
CA SER A 27 3.01 11.97 -20.03
C SER A 27 1.93 11.42 -19.10
N SER A 28 0.67 11.52 -19.57
CA SER A 28 -0.44 10.96 -18.80
C SER A 28 -0.30 9.46 -18.60
N ILE A 29 -0.82 8.98 -17.48
CA ILE A 29 -0.88 7.55 -17.17
C ILE A 29 -1.66 6.79 -18.26
N THR A 30 -1.16 5.62 -18.67
CA THR A 30 -1.81 4.79 -19.68
C THR A 30 -2.94 3.96 -19.07
N ASP A 31 -3.87 3.47 -19.92
CA ASP A 31 -4.95 2.59 -19.47
C ASP A 31 -4.42 1.29 -18.88
N LYS A 32 -3.35 0.75 -19.44
CA LYS A 32 -2.70 -0.45 -18.92
C LYS A 32 -2.13 -0.21 -17.52
N GLN A 33 -1.49 0.93 -17.30
CA GLN A 33 -0.98 1.30 -15.98
C GLN A 33 -2.10 1.48 -14.97
N LYS A 34 -3.20 2.13 -15.36
CA LYS A 34 -4.39 2.29 -14.51
C LYS A 34 -4.92 0.94 -14.07
N LYS A 35 -5.09 0.01 -15.01
CA LYS A 35 -5.60 -1.32 -14.70
C LYS A 35 -4.69 -2.07 -13.74
N THR A 36 -3.38 -2.02 -13.97
CA THR A 36 -2.41 -2.69 -13.10
C THR A 36 -2.47 -2.16 -11.68
N ILE A 37 -2.55 -0.83 -11.52
CA ILE A 37 -2.65 -0.19 -10.21
C ILE A 37 -3.96 -0.56 -9.51
N GLU A 38 -5.07 -0.57 -10.25
CA GLU A 38 -6.37 -0.99 -9.72
C GLU A 38 -6.36 -2.45 -9.27
N ASP A 39 -5.71 -3.32 -10.03
CA ASP A 39 -5.60 -4.76 -9.69
C ASP A 39 -4.86 -4.98 -8.38
N PHE A 40 -3.91 -4.09 -8.04
CA PHE A 40 -3.24 -4.11 -6.74
C PHE A 40 -4.06 -3.48 -5.61
N GLY A 41 -5.23 -2.91 -5.92
CA GLY A 41 -6.13 -2.33 -4.91
C GLY A 41 -5.88 -0.85 -4.62
N LEU A 42 -5.18 -0.15 -5.50
CA LEU A 42 -4.95 1.29 -5.37
C LEU A 42 -5.82 2.06 -6.37
N ASN A 43 -6.11 3.32 -6.04
CA ASN A 43 -6.83 4.22 -6.94
C ASN A 43 -5.84 4.98 -7.82
N PRO A 44 -5.87 4.80 -9.17
CA PRO A 44 -4.92 5.47 -10.05
C PRO A 44 -5.27 6.94 -10.34
N ASP A 45 -6.44 7.41 -9.94
CA ASP A 45 -6.94 8.74 -10.34
C ASP A 45 -6.07 9.90 -9.85
N THR A 46 -5.31 9.70 -8.75
CA THR A 46 -4.42 10.71 -8.19
C THR A 46 -3.01 10.69 -8.79
N ILE A 47 -2.72 9.74 -9.67
CA ILE A 47 -1.41 9.60 -10.32
C ILE A 47 -1.49 10.26 -11.68
N GLU A 48 -0.77 11.37 -11.85
CA GLU A 48 -0.92 12.22 -13.03
C GLU A 48 0.05 11.85 -14.16
N ASP A 49 1.20 11.27 -13.86
CA ASP A 49 2.22 11.02 -14.87
C ASP A 49 2.63 9.55 -14.94
N ALA A 50 3.04 9.14 -16.17
CA ALA A 50 3.42 7.77 -16.47
C ALA A 50 4.70 7.34 -15.75
N GLY A 51 5.61 8.27 -15.48
CA GLY A 51 6.86 7.97 -14.78
C GLY A 51 6.61 7.52 -13.36
N LYS A 52 5.77 8.26 -12.63
CA LYS A 52 5.39 7.89 -11.26
C LYS A 52 4.62 6.59 -11.25
N ALA A 53 3.68 6.40 -12.19
CA ALA A 53 2.93 5.15 -12.32
C ALA A 53 3.86 3.96 -12.55
N SER A 54 4.86 4.09 -13.40
CA SER A 54 5.84 3.05 -13.67
C SER A 54 6.65 2.69 -12.41
N MET A 55 7.12 3.68 -11.66
CA MET A 55 7.83 3.45 -10.40
C MET A 55 6.95 2.75 -9.36
N LEU A 56 5.70 3.17 -9.25
CA LEU A 56 4.75 2.58 -8.31
C LEU A 56 4.47 1.11 -8.67
N ILE A 57 4.25 0.82 -9.94
CA ILE A 57 4.00 -0.56 -10.43
C ILE A 57 5.21 -1.44 -10.13
N ASP A 58 6.43 -0.98 -10.40
CA ASP A 58 7.65 -1.71 -10.09
C ASP A 58 7.77 -2.00 -8.59
N ARG A 59 7.43 -1.03 -7.75
CA ARG A 59 7.44 -1.21 -6.30
C ARG A 59 6.40 -2.23 -5.86
N LEU A 60 5.21 -2.23 -6.45
CA LEU A 60 4.15 -3.18 -6.13
C LEU A 60 4.58 -4.61 -6.48
N HIS A 61 5.18 -4.81 -7.65
CA HIS A 61 5.70 -6.12 -8.05
C HIS A 61 6.83 -6.60 -7.12
N LYS A 62 7.75 -5.70 -6.77
CA LYS A 62 8.85 -6.01 -5.86
C LYS A 62 8.34 -6.42 -4.49
N ARG A 63 7.39 -5.68 -3.94
CA ARG A 63 6.79 -5.99 -2.64
C ARG A 63 6.10 -7.34 -2.64
N LYS A 64 5.38 -7.66 -3.71
CA LYS A 64 4.73 -8.97 -3.86
C LYS A 64 5.76 -10.09 -3.88
N ALA A 65 6.85 -9.92 -4.61
CA ALA A 65 7.94 -10.90 -4.68
C ALA A 65 8.63 -11.09 -3.32
N GLU A 66 8.72 -10.04 -2.51
CA GLU A 66 9.32 -10.07 -1.18
C GLU A 66 8.36 -10.56 -0.09
N GLY A 67 7.09 -10.81 -0.42
CA GLY A 67 6.10 -11.28 0.55
C GLY A 67 5.65 -10.22 1.55
N LEU A 68 5.67 -8.94 1.16
CA LEU A 68 5.23 -7.86 2.02
C LEU A 68 3.72 -7.65 1.96
N SER A 69 3.17 -6.89 2.90
CA SER A 69 1.74 -6.61 2.97
C SER A 69 1.20 -5.99 1.68
N THR A 70 -0.04 -6.30 1.34
CA THR A 70 -0.70 -5.78 0.14
C THR A 70 -1.35 -4.42 0.42
N PRO A 71 -1.61 -3.60 -0.62
CA PRO A 71 -2.35 -2.35 -0.42
C PRO A 71 -3.72 -2.54 0.27
N LYS A 72 -4.42 -3.63 -0.03
CA LYS A 72 -5.71 -3.94 0.61
C LYS A 72 -5.56 -4.22 2.09
N GLN A 73 -4.54 -4.99 2.47
CA GLN A 73 -4.22 -5.26 3.88
C GLN A 73 -3.84 -3.98 4.62
N ILE A 74 -3.01 -3.15 4.00
CA ILE A 74 -2.60 -1.86 4.56
C ILE A 74 -3.83 -1.00 4.84
N ARG A 75 -4.70 -0.86 3.87
CA ARG A 75 -5.93 -0.07 4.01
C ARG A 75 -6.78 -0.57 5.17
N PHE A 76 -7.06 -1.87 5.20
CA PHE A 76 -7.92 -2.46 6.22
C PHE A 76 -7.35 -2.26 7.62
N LEU A 77 -6.07 -2.58 7.81
CA LEU A 77 -5.44 -2.51 9.14
C LEU A 77 -5.21 -1.06 9.59
N GLU A 78 -4.84 -0.17 8.69
CA GLU A 78 -4.66 1.24 9.06
C GLU A 78 -5.99 1.91 9.37
N ASN A 79 -7.09 1.49 8.73
CA ASN A 79 -8.43 1.96 9.10
C ASN A 79 -8.84 1.46 10.49
N LYS A 80 -8.26 0.38 10.98
CA LYS A 80 -8.46 -0.11 12.36
C LYS A 80 -7.54 0.57 13.37
N GLY A 81 -6.68 1.47 12.93
CA GLY A 81 -5.79 2.24 13.79
C GLY A 81 -4.35 1.75 13.85
N PHE A 82 -4.01 0.65 13.15
CA PHE A 82 -2.63 0.17 13.08
C PHE A 82 -1.75 1.15 12.31
N LYS A 83 -0.47 1.21 12.66
CA LYS A 83 0.51 2.12 12.06
C LYS A 83 1.58 1.35 11.30
N ASN A 84 2.06 1.96 10.21
CA ASN A 84 3.18 1.44 9.43
C ASN A 84 2.95 0.01 8.92
N VAL A 85 1.71 -0.33 8.58
CA VAL A 85 1.36 -1.66 8.09
C VAL A 85 2.13 -2.00 6.80
N GLY A 86 2.55 -1.00 6.06
CA GLY A 86 3.40 -1.20 4.87
C GLY A 86 4.76 -1.83 5.17
N THR A 87 5.21 -1.84 6.42
CA THR A 87 6.45 -2.51 6.82
C THR A 87 6.23 -3.97 7.25
N TRP A 88 4.99 -4.41 7.34
CA TRP A 88 4.64 -5.78 7.74
C TRP A 88 4.79 -6.74 6.56
N THR A 89 4.97 -8.04 6.87
CA THR A 89 4.87 -9.08 5.85
C THR A 89 3.40 -9.39 5.56
N ASN A 90 3.14 -10.03 4.41
CA ASN A 90 1.81 -10.52 4.06
C ASN A 90 1.26 -11.46 5.15
N THR A 91 2.10 -12.36 5.66
CA THR A 91 1.71 -13.30 6.72
C THR A 91 1.31 -12.58 8.01
N GLN A 92 2.09 -11.59 8.43
CA GLN A 92 1.79 -10.81 9.63
C GLN A 92 0.47 -10.06 9.49
N ALA A 93 0.24 -9.44 8.34
CA ALA A 93 -1.01 -8.73 8.07
C ALA A 93 -2.20 -9.68 8.01
N SER A 94 -2.07 -10.82 7.35
CA SER A 94 -3.12 -11.84 7.27
C SER A 94 -3.49 -12.39 8.64
N ASN A 95 -2.49 -12.66 9.48
CA ASN A 95 -2.73 -13.17 10.83
C ASN A 95 -3.53 -12.18 11.67
N MET A 96 -3.20 -10.88 11.59
CA MET A 96 -3.95 -9.87 12.32
C MET A 96 -5.37 -9.73 11.79
N ILE A 97 -5.57 -9.76 10.48
CA ILE A 97 -6.91 -9.72 9.88
C ILE A 97 -7.75 -10.90 10.34
N SER A 98 -7.16 -12.10 10.41
CA SER A 98 -7.86 -13.30 10.90
C SER A 98 -8.27 -13.16 12.37
N ARG A 99 -7.41 -12.56 13.20
CA ARG A 99 -7.74 -12.29 14.61
C ARG A 99 -8.90 -11.29 14.73
N ILE A 100 -8.89 -10.25 13.92
CA ILE A 100 -9.97 -9.25 13.89
C ILE A 100 -11.28 -9.91 13.45
N SER A 101 -11.24 -10.74 12.43
CA SER A 101 -12.40 -11.49 11.95
C SER A 101 -12.97 -12.39 13.04
N ALA A 102 -12.11 -13.12 13.73
CA ALA A 102 -12.51 -14.00 14.86
C ALA A 102 -13.09 -13.21 16.03
N SER A 103 -12.75 -11.94 16.18
CA SER A 103 -13.25 -11.05 17.23
C SER A 103 -14.49 -10.25 16.79
N GLY A 104 -15.19 -10.68 15.73
CA GLY A 104 -16.37 -9.99 15.20
C GLY A 104 -16.06 -8.70 14.49
N TRP A 105 -14.93 -8.65 13.80
CA TRP A 105 -14.46 -7.47 13.05
C TRP A 105 -14.12 -6.28 13.95
N ARG A 106 -13.75 -6.57 15.19
CA ARG A 106 -13.29 -5.58 16.17
C ARG A 106 -11.83 -5.83 16.53
N ILE A 107 -11.18 -4.83 17.09
CA ILE A 107 -9.81 -4.99 17.58
C ILE A 107 -9.80 -6.06 18.67
N PRO A 108 -8.93 -7.08 18.57
CA PRO A 108 -8.84 -8.12 19.59
C PRO A 108 -8.50 -7.55 20.96
N LYS A 109 -9.06 -8.14 22.00
CA LYS A 109 -8.80 -7.72 23.38
C LYS A 109 -7.30 -7.82 23.69
N GLY A 110 -6.75 -6.77 24.27
CA GLY A 110 -5.32 -6.70 24.59
C GLY A 110 -4.42 -6.18 23.49
N VAL A 111 -4.98 -5.93 22.29
CA VAL A 111 -4.22 -5.33 21.19
C VAL A 111 -4.43 -3.82 21.18
N LYS A 112 -3.33 -3.07 21.13
CA LYS A 112 -3.35 -1.60 21.00
C LYS A 112 -2.83 -1.23 19.62
N PRO A 113 -3.71 -0.91 18.67
CA PRO A 113 -3.29 -0.70 17.27
C PRO A 113 -2.21 0.36 17.09
N ALA A 114 -2.31 1.47 17.82
CA ALA A 114 -1.37 2.60 17.69
C ALA A 114 0.07 2.23 18.05
N THR A 115 0.28 1.24 18.91
CA THR A 115 1.60 0.83 19.40
C THR A 115 1.95 -0.61 19.04
N TYR A 116 1.04 -1.31 18.38
CA TYR A 116 1.25 -2.72 18.01
C TYR A 116 2.36 -2.86 16.98
N GLN A 117 3.25 -3.82 17.20
CA GLN A 117 4.28 -4.23 16.23
C GLN A 117 4.22 -5.75 16.08
N PRO A 118 4.10 -6.25 14.83
CA PRO A 118 4.10 -7.69 14.61
C PRO A 118 5.47 -8.28 14.91
N SER A 119 5.46 -9.44 15.44
CA SER A 119 6.68 -10.21 15.75
C SER A 119 6.95 -11.27 14.68
#